data_65120ef0cd3fadc3521f944ba4bc9c82
#
_entry.id   65120ef0cd3fadc3521f944ba4bc9c82
#
_cell.length_a   1.000
_cell.length_b   1.000
_cell.length_c   1.000
_cell.angle_alpha   90.00
_cell.angle_beta   90.00
_cell.angle_gamma   90.00
#
_symmetry.space_group_name_H-M   'P 1'
#
loop_
_entity.id
_entity.type
_entity.pdbx_description
1 polymer ?
#
loop_
_entity_poly.entity_id
_entity_poly.type
_entity_poly.pdbx_seq_one_letter_code
_entity_poly.pdbx_strand_id
1 'polypeptide(L)'
;MRNSDRLPPRELPKRRSGRHRNPLSFDNWFGTPALIMAVPGTAEQAQGADGESIGARMADLVRAYRPEVTIRYGHIEGDRQTLAEALTDLDDGEDRPLSGVVVPLVTAPHPATSAAIDDAMAQTGADVRVTEGLGPHPMLAEVLHLRLAEAGFVRADRMRLISVTARNTTMADGVIVGAVGGEGAVGAAGVTAVLLAARLGLTVLPADLEDEASMEQVVSHLRQGGSVRPVIAPSALGPEFPADRLADLAERFGARPGAALGADSLLGKIAALRYAEVLNSLGVEQPPTAEELPAPVGSRHRPES
;
A
#
# COMPACT_ATOMS: atom_id res chain seq x y z
N MET A 1 23.11 26.07 -78.88
CA MET A 1 22.57 24.84 -78.28
C MET A 1 23.05 24.74 -76.86
N ARG A 2 22.15 25.02 -75.87
CA ARG A 2 22.47 25.02 -74.44
C ARG A 2 21.80 23.79 -73.86
N ASN A 3 22.62 22.85 -73.37
CA ASN A 3 22.18 21.71 -72.63
C ASN A 3 21.65 22.17 -71.25
N SER A 4 20.41 21.95 -71.01
CA SER A 4 19.79 22.16 -69.70
C SER A 4 20.12 21.01 -68.80
N ASP A 5 21.02 21.21 -67.88
CA ASP A 5 21.25 20.30 -66.75
C ASP A 5 19.99 20.14 -65.89
N ARG A 6 19.23 19.10 -66.13
CA ARG A 6 18.18 18.65 -65.23
C ARG A 6 18.86 17.91 -64.07
N LEU A 7 18.88 18.57 -62.91
CA LEU A 7 19.19 17.88 -61.64
C LEU A 7 18.23 16.70 -61.44
N PRO A 8 18.73 15.55 -61.03
CA PRO A 8 17.88 14.40 -60.71
C PRO A 8 16.90 14.75 -59.60
N PRO A 9 15.67 14.21 -59.62
CA PRO A 9 14.68 14.50 -58.58
C PRO A 9 15.25 14.08 -57.22
N ARG A 10 15.29 15.02 -56.29
CA ARG A 10 15.58 14.74 -54.88
C ARG A 10 14.55 13.72 -54.37
N GLU A 11 14.98 12.50 -54.15
CA GLU A 11 14.19 11.56 -53.35
C GLU A 11 14.00 12.16 -51.98
N LEU A 12 12.78 12.55 -51.68
CA LEU A 12 12.38 12.94 -50.34
C LEU A 12 12.68 11.75 -49.42
N PRO A 13 13.38 11.96 -48.29
CA PRO A 13 13.62 10.88 -47.37
C PRO A 13 12.26 10.25 -47.02
N LYS A 14 12.09 8.97 -47.31
CA LYS A 14 10.95 8.20 -46.86
C LYS A 14 10.81 8.47 -45.37
N ARG A 15 9.77 9.20 -44.96
CA ARG A 15 9.38 9.26 -43.59
C ARG A 15 9.30 7.84 -43.10
N ARG A 16 10.30 7.40 -42.35
CA ARG A 16 10.12 6.28 -41.45
C ARG A 16 8.89 6.65 -40.64
N SER A 17 7.80 5.93 -40.87
CA SER A 17 6.67 5.95 -39.98
C SER A 17 7.24 5.54 -38.62
N GLY A 18 7.70 6.52 -37.88
CA GLY A 18 7.90 6.34 -36.48
C GLY A 18 6.55 5.88 -35.99
N ARG A 19 6.39 4.58 -35.77
CA ARG A 19 5.36 4.12 -34.87
C ARG A 19 5.59 5.01 -33.66
N HIS A 20 4.71 5.96 -33.44
CA HIS A 20 4.61 6.62 -32.16
C HIS A 20 4.34 5.47 -31.19
N ARG A 21 5.40 4.94 -30.58
CA ARG A 21 5.25 4.03 -29.45
C ARG A 21 4.39 4.83 -28.49
N ASN A 22 3.13 4.43 -28.35
CA ASN A 22 2.33 4.89 -27.27
C ASN A 22 3.14 4.53 -26.02
N PRO A 23 3.67 5.48 -25.23
CA PRO A 23 4.47 5.16 -24.07
C PRO A 23 3.66 4.37 -23.03
N LEU A 24 2.33 4.28 -23.20
CA LEU A 24 1.40 3.47 -22.43
C LEU A 24 1.06 2.14 -23.13
N SER A 25 1.69 1.78 -24.25
CA SER A 25 1.54 0.45 -24.85
C SER A 25 2.46 -0.52 -24.13
N PHE A 26 1.89 -1.36 -23.30
CA PHE A 26 2.58 -2.40 -22.54
C PHE A 26 2.79 -3.70 -23.35
N ASP A 27 2.52 -3.69 -24.65
CA ASP A 27 2.59 -4.84 -25.55
C ASP A 27 3.99 -5.48 -25.66
N ASN A 28 5.02 -4.83 -25.14
CA ASN A 28 6.41 -5.30 -25.17
C ASN A 28 6.93 -5.79 -23.81
N TRP A 29 6.09 -5.80 -22.78
CA TRP A 29 6.47 -6.23 -21.43
C TRP A 29 6.06 -7.68 -21.16
N PHE A 30 6.19 -8.52 -22.19
CA PHE A 30 6.02 -9.96 -22.02
C PHE A 30 7.11 -10.51 -21.10
N GLY A 31 6.68 -11.32 -20.12
CA GLY A 31 7.62 -11.95 -19.20
C GLY A 31 7.73 -11.28 -17.84
N THR A 32 6.94 -10.25 -17.53
CA THR A 32 6.86 -9.72 -16.16
C THR A 32 6.21 -10.75 -15.23
N PRO A 33 6.84 -11.10 -14.09
CA PRO A 33 6.24 -11.99 -13.11
C PRO A 33 4.88 -11.46 -12.63
N ALA A 34 3.95 -12.35 -12.29
CA ALA A 34 2.69 -11.94 -11.68
C ALA A 34 2.91 -11.29 -10.30
N LEU A 35 2.13 -10.28 -9.95
CA LEU A 35 2.07 -9.73 -8.60
C LEU A 35 0.93 -10.42 -7.84
N ILE A 36 1.25 -11.13 -6.77
CA ILE A 36 0.30 -11.85 -5.95
C ILE A 36 0.23 -11.19 -4.58
N MET A 37 -0.93 -10.73 -4.16
CA MET A 37 -1.12 -10.15 -2.84
C MET A 37 -1.63 -11.20 -1.86
N ALA A 38 -0.89 -11.42 -0.78
CA ALA A 38 -1.33 -12.24 0.34
C ALA A 38 -2.16 -11.41 1.31
N VAL A 39 -3.47 -11.63 1.33
CA VAL A 39 -4.44 -10.89 2.12
C VAL A 39 -4.63 -11.56 3.47
N PRO A 40 -4.43 -10.88 4.62
CA PRO A 40 -4.68 -11.45 5.94
C PRO A 40 -6.15 -11.85 6.12
N GLY A 41 -6.37 -12.85 6.98
CA GLY A 41 -7.70 -13.35 7.33
C GLY A 41 -8.39 -14.14 6.20
N THR A 42 -9.67 -14.40 6.40
CA THR A 42 -10.53 -15.10 5.44
C THR A 42 -11.18 -14.14 4.43
N ALA A 43 -11.74 -14.68 3.35
CA ALA A 43 -12.47 -13.88 2.35
C ALA A 43 -13.67 -13.12 2.95
N GLU A 44 -14.30 -13.66 3.99
CA GLU A 44 -15.42 -13.04 4.69
C GLU A 44 -14.95 -11.90 5.61
N GLN A 45 -13.83 -12.08 6.30
CA GLN A 45 -13.25 -11.06 7.20
C GLN A 45 -12.64 -9.89 6.40
N ALA A 46 -12.12 -10.16 5.20
CA ALA A 46 -11.49 -9.18 4.34
C ALA A 46 -12.50 -8.37 3.49
N GLN A 47 -13.70 -8.17 3.98
CA GLN A 47 -14.69 -7.27 3.37
C GLN A 47 -14.61 -5.88 3.99
N GLY A 48 -14.60 -4.86 3.14
CA GLY A 48 -14.72 -3.48 3.59
C GLY A 48 -16.12 -3.17 4.12
N ALA A 49 -16.30 -2.00 4.70
CA ALA A 49 -17.59 -1.54 5.23
C ALA A 49 -18.71 -1.48 4.17
N ASP A 50 -18.34 -1.39 2.89
CA ASP A 50 -19.22 -1.41 1.73
C ASP A 50 -19.50 -2.83 1.19
N GLY A 51 -18.93 -3.87 1.83
CA GLY A 51 -19.06 -5.27 1.42
C GLY A 51 -18.15 -5.66 0.24
N GLU A 52 -17.28 -4.77 -0.23
CA GLU A 52 -16.30 -5.07 -1.27
C GLU A 52 -15.02 -5.70 -0.67
N SER A 53 -14.43 -6.67 -1.37
CA SER A 53 -13.20 -7.33 -0.93
C SER A 53 -12.04 -6.34 -0.88
N ILE A 54 -11.34 -6.28 0.26
CA ILE A 54 -10.09 -5.50 0.42
C ILE A 54 -9.06 -5.95 -0.62
N GLY A 55 -8.95 -7.26 -0.88
CA GLY A 55 -8.03 -7.81 -1.89
C GLY A 55 -8.35 -7.32 -3.31
N ALA A 56 -9.65 -7.31 -3.69
CA ALA A 56 -10.08 -6.83 -5.00
C ALA A 56 -9.78 -5.33 -5.17
N ARG A 57 -10.13 -4.52 -4.17
CA ARG A 57 -9.84 -3.07 -4.18
C ARG A 57 -8.35 -2.78 -4.24
N MET A 58 -7.55 -3.51 -3.45
CA MET A 58 -6.09 -3.37 -3.51
C MET A 58 -5.54 -3.75 -4.89
N ALA A 59 -6.10 -4.79 -5.54
CA ALA A 59 -5.70 -5.16 -6.90
C ALA A 59 -5.97 -4.03 -7.90
N ASP A 60 -7.11 -3.37 -7.81
CA ASP A 60 -7.44 -2.23 -8.68
C ASP A 60 -6.53 -1.02 -8.42
N LEU A 61 -6.21 -0.76 -7.15
CA LEU A 61 -5.29 0.31 -6.78
C LEU A 61 -3.87 0.04 -7.27
N VAL A 62 -3.38 -1.19 -7.13
CA VAL A 62 -2.05 -1.57 -7.65
C VAL A 62 -2.02 -1.52 -9.17
N ARG A 63 -3.10 -1.92 -9.86
CA ARG A 63 -3.21 -1.85 -11.33
C ARG A 63 -3.07 -0.43 -11.86
N ALA A 64 -3.48 0.57 -11.08
CA ALA A 64 -3.26 1.97 -11.46
C ALA A 64 -1.77 2.37 -11.53
N TYR A 65 -0.91 1.69 -10.76
CA TYR A 65 0.56 1.91 -10.77
C TYR A 65 1.31 0.92 -11.68
N ARG A 66 0.75 -0.28 -11.89
CA ARG A 66 1.35 -1.38 -12.64
C ARG A 66 0.34 -1.99 -13.63
N PRO A 67 -0.09 -1.23 -14.65
CA PRO A 67 -1.09 -1.71 -15.60
C PRO A 67 -0.58 -2.85 -16.49
N GLU A 68 0.75 -3.03 -16.58
CA GLU A 68 1.40 -4.08 -17.37
C GLU A 68 1.45 -5.44 -16.66
N VAL A 69 1.16 -5.48 -15.36
CA VAL A 69 1.36 -6.67 -14.53
C VAL A 69 0.05 -7.43 -14.33
N THR A 70 0.10 -8.75 -14.44
CA THR A 70 -1.00 -9.61 -13.98
C THR A 70 -1.06 -9.56 -12.46
N ILE A 71 -2.17 -9.07 -11.92
CA ILE A 71 -2.36 -8.92 -10.47
C ILE A 71 -3.36 -9.95 -10.00
N ARG A 72 -2.96 -10.73 -8.99
CA ARG A 72 -3.79 -11.70 -8.29
C ARG A 72 -3.79 -11.40 -6.80
N TYR A 73 -4.75 -11.92 -6.08
CA TYR A 73 -4.75 -11.91 -4.61
C TYR A 73 -5.37 -13.20 -4.09
N GLY A 74 -4.98 -13.56 -2.88
CA GLY A 74 -5.54 -14.72 -2.18
C GLY A 74 -5.46 -14.51 -0.67
N HIS A 75 -6.39 -15.12 0.04
CA HIS A 75 -6.49 -15.08 1.49
C HIS A 75 -5.57 -16.10 2.12
N ILE A 76 -4.95 -15.74 3.25
CA ILE A 76 -4.06 -16.65 3.97
C ILE A 76 -4.82 -17.62 4.87
N GLU A 77 -6.10 -17.37 5.12
CA GLU A 77 -6.97 -18.18 5.93
C GLU A 77 -8.26 -18.56 5.19
N GLY A 78 -8.93 -19.62 5.67
CA GLY A 78 -10.18 -20.08 5.07
C GLY A 78 -9.99 -21.00 3.87
N ASP A 79 -11.08 -21.30 3.19
CA ASP A 79 -11.16 -22.25 2.09
C ASP A 79 -11.65 -21.64 0.76
N ARG A 80 -11.76 -20.31 0.71
CA ARG A 80 -12.25 -19.55 -0.46
C ARG A 80 -11.26 -18.49 -0.88
N GLN A 81 -10.99 -18.42 -2.17
CA GLN A 81 -10.03 -17.47 -2.73
C GLN A 81 -8.70 -17.52 -1.99
N THR A 82 -8.20 -18.73 -1.78
CA THR A 82 -6.98 -18.96 -1.00
C THR A 82 -5.74 -18.47 -1.70
N LEU A 83 -4.68 -18.21 -0.94
CA LEU A 83 -3.39 -17.86 -1.50
C LEU A 83 -2.84 -18.97 -2.40
N ALA A 84 -3.06 -20.25 -2.04
CA ALA A 84 -2.67 -21.37 -2.88
C ALA A 84 -3.36 -21.36 -4.24
N GLU A 85 -4.68 -21.05 -4.30
CA GLU A 85 -5.38 -20.87 -5.57
C GLU A 85 -4.79 -19.72 -6.40
N ALA A 86 -4.42 -18.61 -5.76
CA ALA A 86 -3.79 -17.47 -6.44
C ALA A 86 -2.39 -17.78 -6.99
N LEU A 87 -1.68 -18.74 -6.40
CA LEU A 87 -0.36 -19.23 -6.82
C LEU A 87 -0.44 -20.35 -7.86
N THR A 88 -1.63 -20.90 -8.13
CA THR A 88 -1.84 -21.93 -9.15
C THR A 88 -1.89 -21.32 -10.54
N ASP A 89 -1.45 -22.06 -11.56
CA ASP A 89 -1.48 -21.65 -12.98
C ASP A 89 -0.83 -20.27 -13.22
N LEU A 90 0.28 -20.01 -12.54
CA LEU A 90 1.15 -18.91 -12.91
C LEU A 90 1.86 -19.25 -14.22
N ASP A 91 2.06 -18.24 -15.04
CA ASP A 91 2.73 -18.44 -16.33
C ASP A 91 4.24 -18.67 -16.11
N ASP A 92 4.68 -19.89 -16.37
CA ASP A 92 6.06 -20.37 -16.19
C ASP A 92 6.90 -20.25 -17.48
N GLY A 93 6.66 -19.22 -18.28
CA GLY A 93 7.39 -19.03 -19.54
C GLY A 93 8.91 -19.17 -19.38
N GLU A 94 9.57 -19.91 -20.29
CA GLU A 94 11.02 -20.23 -20.25
C GLU A 94 11.92 -18.99 -20.14
N ASP A 95 11.44 -17.82 -20.54
CA ASP A 95 12.19 -16.56 -20.54
C ASP A 95 11.98 -15.73 -19.25
N ARG A 96 11.28 -16.25 -18.24
CA ARG A 96 10.99 -15.51 -17.00
C ARG A 96 11.94 -15.87 -15.87
N PRO A 97 12.43 -14.89 -15.11
CA PRO A 97 13.31 -15.14 -13.98
C PRO A 97 12.57 -15.82 -12.80
N LEU A 98 11.24 -15.68 -12.72
CA LEU A 98 10.33 -16.32 -11.75
C LEU A 98 8.88 -16.14 -12.21
N SER A 99 7.97 -16.98 -11.69
CA SER A 99 6.54 -16.97 -12.08
C SER A 99 5.77 -15.83 -11.43
N GLY A 100 6.18 -15.41 -10.23
CA GLY A 100 5.48 -14.34 -9.51
C GLY A 100 6.24 -13.74 -8.35
N VAL A 101 5.70 -12.64 -7.84
CA VAL A 101 6.16 -11.96 -6.63
C VAL A 101 4.99 -11.85 -5.66
N VAL A 102 5.15 -12.41 -4.47
CA VAL A 102 4.15 -12.34 -3.39
C VAL A 102 4.41 -11.12 -2.53
N VAL A 103 3.41 -10.27 -2.39
CA VAL A 103 3.43 -9.08 -1.52
C VAL A 103 2.48 -9.31 -0.35
N PRO A 104 3.00 -9.51 0.88
CA PRO A 104 2.16 -9.62 2.07
C PRO A 104 1.47 -8.28 2.37
N LEU A 105 0.14 -8.27 2.47
CA LEU A 105 -0.62 -7.08 2.81
C LEU A 105 -0.69 -6.85 4.33
N VAL A 106 0.47 -6.87 4.98
CA VAL A 106 0.63 -6.57 6.41
C VAL A 106 1.54 -5.36 6.60
N THR A 107 1.30 -4.58 7.63
CA THR A 107 2.04 -3.33 7.88
C THR A 107 3.30 -3.51 8.71
N ALA A 108 3.50 -4.72 9.24
CA ALA A 108 4.60 -5.08 10.12
C ALA A 108 4.90 -6.58 9.97
N PRO A 109 6.03 -7.09 10.49
CA PRO A 109 6.28 -8.51 10.56
C PRO A 109 5.12 -9.25 11.24
N HIS A 110 4.55 -10.25 10.56
CA HIS A 110 3.40 -11.02 11.02
C HIS A 110 3.69 -12.52 10.84
N PRO A 111 4.11 -13.22 11.89
CA PRO A 111 4.56 -14.62 11.79
C PRO A 111 3.52 -15.56 11.17
N ALA A 112 2.24 -15.40 11.51
CA ALA A 112 1.18 -16.24 10.97
C ALA A 112 1.02 -16.04 9.44
N THR A 113 1.11 -14.79 8.96
CA THR A 113 1.10 -14.52 7.51
C THR A 113 2.30 -15.14 6.81
N SER A 114 3.50 -15.02 7.40
CA SER A 114 4.70 -15.61 6.82
C SER A 114 4.58 -17.12 6.71
N ALA A 115 4.14 -17.79 7.78
CA ALA A 115 3.93 -19.24 7.78
C ALA A 115 2.89 -19.68 6.73
N ALA A 116 1.76 -18.97 6.63
CA ALA A 116 0.72 -19.29 5.65
C ALA A 116 1.21 -19.09 4.19
N ILE A 117 2.08 -18.12 3.94
CA ILE A 117 2.71 -17.92 2.61
C ILE A 117 3.64 -19.09 2.32
N ASP A 118 4.50 -19.48 3.27
CA ASP A 118 5.42 -20.60 3.12
C ASP A 118 4.66 -21.92 2.85
N ASP A 119 3.56 -22.15 3.56
CA ASP A 119 2.70 -23.31 3.37
C ASP A 119 2.04 -23.32 1.97
N ALA A 120 1.53 -22.18 1.51
CA ALA A 120 0.93 -22.07 0.18
C ALA A 120 1.96 -22.29 -0.94
N MET A 121 3.17 -21.77 -0.78
CA MET A 121 4.29 -22.00 -1.69
C MET A 121 4.68 -23.48 -1.73
N ALA A 122 4.76 -24.13 -0.56
CA ALA A 122 5.08 -25.56 -0.49
C ALA A 122 4.00 -26.44 -1.12
N GLN A 123 2.73 -26.07 -0.98
CA GLN A 123 1.60 -26.80 -1.60
C GLN A 123 1.59 -26.71 -3.11
N THR A 124 1.90 -25.56 -3.66
CA THR A 124 1.79 -25.30 -5.11
C THR A 124 3.09 -25.57 -5.86
N GLY A 125 4.22 -25.53 -5.17
CA GLY A 125 5.55 -25.59 -5.81
C GLY A 125 5.85 -24.38 -6.70
N ALA A 126 5.11 -23.28 -6.55
CA ALA A 126 5.27 -22.09 -7.38
C ALA A 126 6.64 -21.42 -7.17
N ASP A 127 7.32 -21.10 -8.27
CA ASP A 127 8.59 -20.37 -8.24
C ASP A 127 8.30 -18.86 -8.08
N VAL A 128 8.15 -18.43 -6.85
CA VAL A 128 7.83 -17.05 -6.49
C VAL A 128 8.81 -16.49 -5.47
N ARG A 129 8.95 -15.17 -5.46
CA ARG A 129 9.70 -14.45 -4.42
C ARG A 129 8.74 -13.68 -3.54
N VAL A 130 8.92 -13.77 -2.23
CA VAL A 130 8.15 -13.02 -1.24
C VAL A 130 8.89 -11.71 -0.93
N THR A 131 8.15 -10.61 -0.89
CA THR A 131 8.68 -9.29 -0.48
C THR A 131 8.56 -9.11 1.04
N GLU A 132 9.14 -8.04 1.56
CA GLU A 132 8.69 -7.51 2.83
C GLU A 132 7.22 -7.05 2.73
N GLY A 133 6.53 -6.92 3.88
CA GLY A 133 5.20 -6.35 3.95
C GLY A 133 5.16 -4.86 3.58
N LEU A 134 4.01 -4.24 3.76
CA LEU A 134 3.80 -2.82 3.43
C LEU A 134 4.59 -1.85 4.33
N GLY A 135 5.01 -2.29 5.50
CA GLY A 135 5.72 -1.43 6.46
C GLY A 135 6.97 -2.04 7.08
N PRO A 136 7.74 -1.18 7.81
CA PRO A 136 7.50 0.25 8.04
C PRO A 136 7.73 1.10 6.78
N HIS A 137 6.84 2.07 6.52
CA HIS A 137 6.94 2.97 5.37
C HIS A 137 6.34 4.35 5.71
N PRO A 138 6.92 5.48 5.26
CA PRO A 138 6.40 6.82 5.56
C PRO A 138 4.93 7.05 5.15
N MET A 139 4.48 6.42 4.07
CA MET A 139 3.09 6.51 3.61
C MET A 139 2.10 5.87 4.59
N LEU A 140 2.50 4.90 5.42
CA LEU A 140 1.63 4.36 6.47
C LEU A 140 1.22 5.42 7.49
N ALA A 141 2.16 6.28 7.89
CA ALA A 141 1.84 7.40 8.78
C ALA A 141 0.88 8.40 8.13
N GLU A 142 0.90 8.52 6.79
CA GLU A 142 -0.04 9.34 6.05
C GLU A 142 -1.44 8.72 6.03
N VAL A 143 -1.56 7.44 5.73
CA VAL A 143 -2.85 6.73 5.75
C VAL A 143 -3.46 6.75 7.15
N LEU A 144 -2.68 6.48 8.21
CA LEU A 144 -3.16 6.60 9.59
C LEU A 144 -3.65 8.01 9.93
N HIS A 145 -2.92 9.06 9.50
CA HIS A 145 -3.39 10.43 9.65
C HIS A 145 -4.73 10.67 8.96
N LEU A 146 -4.89 10.19 7.72
CA LEU A 146 -6.15 10.32 6.98
C LEU A 146 -7.29 9.61 7.70
N ARG A 147 -7.11 8.37 8.15
CA ARG A 147 -8.13 7.63 8.91
C ARG A 147 -8.53 8.32 10.22
N LEU A 148 -7.56 8.87 10.93
CA LEU A 148 -7.83 9.67 12.13
C LEU A 148 -8.58 10.98 11.83
N ALA A 149 -8.29 11.61 10.69
CA ALA A 149 -8.95 12.82 10.24
C ALA A 149 -10.39 12.55 9.77
N GLU A 150 -10.60 11.49 9.01
CA GLU A 150 -11.92 11.03 8.57
C GLU A 150 -12.84 10.70 9.76
N ALA A 151 -12.28 10.13 10.82
CA ALA A 151 -12.99 9.88 12.07
C ALA A 151 -13.18 11.15 12.96
N GLY A 152 -12.67 12.31 12.52
CA GLY A 152 -12.76 13.55 13.27
C GLY A 152 -11.88 13.63 14.52
N PHE A 153 -10.90 12.75 14.66
CA PHE A 153 -9.99 12.73 15.82
C PHE A 153 -8.83 13.70 15.69
N VAL A 154 -8.44 14.04 14.47
CA VAL A 154 -7.40 15.02 14.17
C VAL A 154 -7.82 15.90 12.99
N ARG A 155 -7.06 16.95 12.72
CA ARG A 155 -7.30 17.79 11.54
C ARG A 155 -6.68 17.17 10.28
N ALA A 156 -7.36 17.31 9.17
CA ALA A 156 -6.87 16.86 7.86
C ALA A 156 -5.76 17.77 7.31
N ASP A 157 -5.80 19.08 7.62
CA ASP A 157 -4.83 20.07 7.13
C ASP A 157 -3.63 20.18 8.07
N ARG A 158 -2.46 20.35 7.48
CA ARG A 158 -1.19 20.58 8.21
C ARG A 158 -1.07 22.00 8.76
N MET A 159 -1.98 22.89 8.43
CA MET A 159 -1.91 24.29 8.87
C MET A 159 -2.32 24.40 10.32
N ARG A 160 -1.36 24.69 11.18
CA ARG A 160 -1.59 25.18 12.55
C ARG A 160 -2.24 26.57 12.46
N LEU A 161 -3.49 26.64 12.07
CA LEU A 161 -4.27 27.84 12.34
C LEU A 161 -4.53 27.84 13.85
N ILE A 162 -3.93 28.80 14.51
CA ILE A 162 -4.21 29.16 15.89
C ILE A 162 -5.67 29.63 15.93
N SER A 163 -6.58 28.70 15.97
CA SER A 163 -7.99 28.97 16.20
C SER A 163 -8.29 28.69 17.67
N VAL A 164 -8.17 29.73 18.47
CA VAL A 164 -8.25 29.72 19.94
C VAL A 164 -9.68 29.48 20.46
N THR A 165 -10.69 29.18 19.62
CA THR A 165 -12.08 29.37 20.05
C THR A 165 -13.02 28.17 19.90
N ALA A 166 -12.55 26.96 19.65
CA ALA A 166 -13.42 25.79 19.84
C ALA A 166 -12.65 24.70 20.58
N ARG A 167 -12.98 24.50 21.85
CA ARG A 167 -12.68 23.25 22.55
C ARG A 167 -13.45 22.15 21.81
N ASN A 168 -12.84 21.63 20.75
CA ASN A 168 -13.41 20.51 20.00
C ASN A 168 -13.25 19.27 20.88
N THR A 169 -14.30 18.91 21.60
CA THR A 169 -14.32 17.80 22.56
C THR A 169 -14.06 16.43 21.90
N THR A 170 -14.07 16.38 20.57
CA THR A 170 -13.82 15.17 19.77
C THR A 170 -12.36 14.95 19.42
N MET A 171 -11.50 15.97 19.50
CA MET A 171 -10.09 15.84 19.14
C MET A 171 -9.32 14.92 20.09
N ALA A 172 -8.46 14.10 19.53
CA ALA A 172 -7.51 13.29 20.30
C ALA A 172 -6.41 14.16 20.91
N ASP A 173 -5.90 13.76 22.06
CA ASP A 173 -4.76 14.36 22.73
C ASP A 173 -3.60 13.38 22.95
N GLY A 174 -3.78 12.13 22.51
CA GLY A 174 -2.78 11.07 22.44
C GLY A 174 -3.23 10.01 21.42
N VAL A 175 -2.28 9.36 20.78
CA VAL A 175 -2.56 8.32 19.79
C VAL A 175 -1.75 7.06 20.11
N ILE A 176 -2.40 5.92 20.01
CA ILE A 176 -1.80 4.59 20.10
C ILE A 176 -1.77 4.00 18.70
N VAL A 177 -0.60 3.75 18.14
CA VAL A 177 -0.47 2.99 16.90
C VAL A 177 -0.52 1.51 17.26
N GLY A 178 -1.66 0.90 16.98
CA GLY A 178 -1.93 -0.49 17.32
C GLY A 178 -1.28 -1.43 16.30
N ALA A 179 -0.35 -2.27 16.75
CA ALA A 179 0.28 -3.30 15.95
C ALA A 179 -0.39 -4.66 16.19
N VAL A 180 -0.27 -5.57 15.22
CA VAL A 180 -0.68 -6.98 15.30
C VAL A 180 0.50 -7.82 14.83
N GLY A 181 0.88 -8.86 15.60
CA GLY A 181 1.97 -9.76 15.25
C GLY A 181 3.16 -9.77 16.23
N GLY A 182 2.96 -9.27 17.47
CA GLY A 182 3.92 -9.37 18.56
C GLY A 182 5.00 -8.28 18.56
N GLU A 183 6.09 -8.53 19.29
CA GLU A 183 7.15 -7.55 19.57
C GLU A 183 7.78 -6.96 18.29
N GLY A 184 8.01 -7.78 17.26
CA GLY A 184 8.55 -7.32 15.99
C GLY A 184 7.62 -6.32 15.28
N ALA A 185 6.30 -6.53 15.39
CA ALA A 185 5.30 -5.65 14.85
C ALA A 185 5.23 -4.32 15.63
N VAL A 186 5.35 -4.36 16.96
CA VAL A 186 5.43 -3.15 17.79
C VAL A 186 6.66 -2.32 17.43
N GLY A 187 7.81 -2.98 17.20
CA GLY A 187 9.02 -2.30 16.74
C GLY A 187 8.82 -1.55 15.41
N ALA A 188 8.20 -2.19 14.43
CA ALA A 188 7.87 -1.57 13.14
C ALA A 188 6.83 -0.44 13.28
N ALA A 189 5.80 -0.64 14.11
CA ALA A 189 4.81 0.39 14.44
C ALA A 189 5.44 1.59 15.15
N GLY A 190 6.52 1.39 15.91
CA GLY A 190 7.30 2.46 16.54
C GLY A 190 7.84 3.46 15.53
N VAL A 191 8.36 3.00 14.39
CA VAL A 191 8.82 3.88 13.31
C VAL A 191 7.64 4.71 12.77
N THR A 192 6.50 4.06 12.52
CA THR A 192 5.29 4.73 12.05
C THR A 192 4.77 5.73 13.08
N ALA A 193 4.83 5.39 14.39
CA ALA A 193 4.41 6.27 15.48
C ALA A 193 5.24 7.55 15.55
N VAL A 194 6.56 7.46 15.38
CA VAL A 194 7.45 8.64 15.33
C VAL A 194 7.09 9.57 14.17
N LEU A 195 6.86 9.01 12.97
CA LEU A 195 6.47 9.78 11.80
C LEU A 195 5.09 10.43 11.99
N LEU A 196 4.15 9.71 12.58
CA LEU A 196 2.80 10.21 12.85
C LEU A 196 2.82 11.30 13.93
N ALA A 197 3.62 11.14 14.99
CA ALA A 197 3.82 12.15 16.02
C ALA A 197 4.34 13.47 15.45
N ALA A 198 5.32 13.40 14.55
CA ALA A 198 5.87 14.58 13.87
C ALA A 198 4.81 15.29 12.99
N ARG A 199 3.86 14.54 12.41
CA ARG A 199 2.77 15.10 11.60
C ARG A 199 1.68 15.75 12.43
N LEU A 200 1.31 15.13 13.55
CA LEU A 200 0.18 15.54 14.39
C LEU A 200 0.57 16.57 15.47
N GLY A 201 1.83 16.56 15.91
CA GLY A 201 2.27 17.31 17.07
C GLY A 201 1.66 16.79 18.37
N LEU A 202 1.35 15.49 18.43
CA LEU A 202 0.79 14.79 19.57
C LEU A 202 1.76 13.71 20.05
N THR A 203 1.57 13.24 21.27
CA THR A 203 2.24 12.02 21.75
C THR A 203 1.61 10.83 21.03
N VAL A 204 2.45 10.04 20.34
CA VAL A 204 2.04 8.83 19.63
C VAL A 204 2.95 7.69 20.07
N LEU A 205 2.37 6.60 20.53
CA LEU A 205 3.10 5.44 21.05
C LEU A 205 2.61 4.16 20.37
N PRO A 206 3.50 3.20 20.09
CA PRO A 206 3.10 1.90 19.57
C PRO A 206 2.66 0.97 20.70
N ALA A 207 1.68 0.10 20.43
CA ALA A 207 1.28 -0.98 21.34
C ALA A 207 0.89 -2.23 20.53
N ASP A 208 1.05 -3.40 21.13
CA ASP A 208 0.48 -4.64 20.63
C ASP A 208 -1.01 -4.69 21.00
N LEU A 209 -1.88 -4.81 20.01
CA LEU A 209 -3.34 -4.93 20.23
C LEU A 209 -3.74 -6.29 20.81
N GLU A 210 -2.86 -7.27 20.74
CA GLU A 210 -3.10 -8.64 21.21
C GLU A 210 -2.52 -8.86 22.62
N ASP A 211 -1.70 -7.92 23.12
CA ASP A 211 -1.11 -7.97 24.46
C ASP A 211 -1.69 -6.88 25.36
N GLU A 212 -2.50 -7.30 26.32
CA GLU A 212 -3.12 -6.38 27.30
C GLU A 212 -2.07 -5.61 28.13
N ALA A 213 -0.94 -6.25 28.46
CA ALA A 213 0.12 -5.59 29.22
C ALA A 213 0.79 -4.47 28.42
N SER A 214 1.00 -4.67 27.13
CA SER A 214 1.48 -3.65 26.19
C SER A 214 0.50 -2.45 26.15
N MET A 215 -0.78 -2.73 25.99
CA MET A 215 -1.83 -1.72 25.97
C MET A 215 -1.91 -0.93 27.30
N GLU A 216 -1.90 -1.62 28.44
CA GLU A 216 -1.96 -0.99 29.75
C GLU A 216 -0.76 -0.06 29.98
N GLN A 217 0.44 -0.51 29.63
CA GLN A 217 1.66 0.28 29.77
C GLN A 217 1.57 1.57 28.93
N VAL A 218 1.14 1.47 27.67
CA VAL A 218 1.07 2.61 26.75
C VAL A 218 -0.01 3.59 27.18
N VAL A 219 -1.19 3.11 27.55
CA VAL A 219 -2.29 3.96 28.05
C VAL A 219 -1.90 4.66 29.35
N SER A 220 -1.25 3.94 30.27
CA SER A 220 -0.73 4.55 31.52
C SER A 220 0.28 5.65 31.21
N HIS A 221 1.20 5.44 30.27
CA HIS A 221 2.18 6.43 29.88
C HIS A 221 1.53 7.69 29.27
N LEU A 222 0.56 7.52 28.36
CA LEU A 222 -0.21 8.62 27.79
C LEU A 222 -0.94 9.43 28.88
N ARG A 223 -1.58 8.75 29.85
CA ARG A 223 -2.28 9.40 30.95
C ARG A 223 -1.34 10.16 31.87
N GLN A 224 -0.16 9.61 32.19
CA GLN A 224 0.89 10.31 32.92
C GLN A 224 1.37 11.58 32.21
N GLY A 225 1.39 11.54 30.87
CA GLY A 225 1.65 12.68 29.98
C GLY A 225 0.48 13.67 29.88
N GLY A 226 -0.64 13.43 30.57
CA GLY A 226 -1.82 14.32 30.60
C GLY A 226 -2.86 14.03 29.52
N SER A 227 -2.74 12.94 28.75
CA SER A 227 -3.77 12.55 27.79
C SER A 227 -5.03 12.06 28.51
N VAL A 228 -6.16 12.61 28.13
CA VAL A 228 -7.50 12.25 28.68
C VAL A 228 -8.41 11.67 27.55
N ARG A 229 -7.98 11.75 26.31
CA ARG A 229 -8.75 11.31 25.13
C ARG A 229 -7.86 10.54 24.17
N PRO A 230 -7.23 9.45 24.61
CA PRO A 230 -6.42 8.63 23.73
C PRO A 230 -7.28 7.98 22.65
N VAL A 231 -6.68 7.78 21.46
CA VAL A 231 -7.29 7.09 20.32
C VAL A 231 -6.37 5.94 19.91
N ILE A 232 -6.94 4.78 19.61
CA ILE A 232 -6.23 3.66 19.02
C ILE A 232 -6.35 3.76 17.49
N ALA A 233 -5.23 3.91 16.82
CA ALA A 233 -5.11 3.90 15.36
C ALA A 233 -4.52 2.55 14.93
N PRO A 234 -5.33 1.56 14.51
CA PRO A 234 -4.82 0.25 14.16
C PRO A 234 -3.96 0.33 12.89
N SER A 235 -2.72 -0.12 12.99
CA SER A 235 -1.81 -0.28 11.85
C SER A 235 -2.04 -1.65 11.21
N ALA A 236 -3.26 -1.90 10.78
CA ALA A 236 -3.73 -3.14 10.18
C ALA A 236 -4.72 -2.82 9.05
N LEU A 237 -4.81 -3.67 8.03
CA LEU A 237 -5.76 -3.46 6.94
C LEU A 237 -7.21 -3.66 7.40
N GLY A 238 -7.42 -4.51 8.39
CA GLY A 238 -8.73 -4.79 8.98
C GLY A 238 -8.91 -6.24 9.41
N PRO A 239 -8.68 -7.22 8.53
CA PRO A 239 -8.89 -8.62 8.88
C PRO A 239 -8.00 -9.12 10.04
N GLU A 240 -6.80 -8.58 10.18
CA GLU A 240 -5.85 -8.94 11.22
C GLU A 240 -6.38 -8.62 12.63
N PHE A 241 -7.19 -7.59 12.73
CA PHE A 241 -7.81 -7.18 14.00
C PHE A 241 -9.21 -6.62 13.75
N PRO A 242 -10.27 -7.41 13.94
CA PRO A 242 -11.65 -7.03 13.66
C PRO A 242 -12.12 -5.80 14.43
N ALA A 243 -13.02 -5.03 13.84
CA ALA A 243 -13.47 -3.75 14.38
C ALA A 243 -14.22 -3.87 15.71
N ASP A 244 -14.97 -4.94 15.92
CA ASP A 244 -15.66 -5.24 17.18
C ASP A 244 -14.65 -5.51 18.30
N ARG A 245 -13.63 -6.32 18.04
CA ARG A 245 -12.54 -6.58 18.98
C ARG A 245 -11.77 -5.29 19.33
N LEU A 246 -11.59 -4.41 18.33
CA LEU A 246 -10.96 -3.11 18.56
C LEU A 246 -11.83 -2.19 19.42
N ALA A 247 -13.15 -2.20 19.22
CA ALA A 247 -14.08 -1.42 20.02
C ALA A 247 -14.09 -1.87 21.48
N ASP A 248 -14.15 -3.18 21.73
CA ASP A 248 -14.08 -3.77 23.07
C ASP A 248 -12.77 -3.44 23.78
N LEU A 249 -11.66 -3.53 23.06
CA LEU A 249 -10.34 -3.17 23.58
C LEU A 249 -10.28 -1.66 23.95
N ALA A 250 -10.79 -0.82 23.07
CA ALA A 250 -10.79 0.62 23.29
C ALA A 250 -11.65 1.01 24.50
N GLU A 251 -12.83 0.41 24.66
CA GLU A 251 -13.70 0.62 25.83
C GLU A 251 -12.98 0.22 27.13
N ARG A 252 -12.36 -0.96 27.15
CA ARG A 252 -11.63 -1.48 28.31
C ARG A 252 -10.53 -0.53 28.78
N PHE A 253 -9.80 0.07 27.86
CA PHE A 253 -8.71 0.99 28.18
C PHE A 253 -9.12 2.46 28.23
N GLY A 254 -10.41 2.78 28.08
CA GLY A 254 -10.92 4.16 28.06
C GLY A 254 -10.31 4.99 26.94
N ALA A 255 -10.06 4.35 25.79
CA ALA A 255 -9.63 4.97 24.54
C ALA A 255 -10.78 5.00 23.52
N ARG A 256 -10.58 5.59 22.37
CA ARG A 256 -11.55 5.56 21.27
C ARG A 256 -10.98 4.74 20.11
N PRO A 257 -11.77 3.88 19.48
CA PRO A 257 -11.31 3.11 18.33
C PRO A 257 -11.22 3.98 17.08
N GLY A 258 -10.10 3.95 16.39
CA GLY A 258 -9.95 4.44 15.03
C GLY A 258 -10.38 3.40 14.01
N ALA A 259 -10.46 3.79 12.74
CA ALA A 259 -10.71 2.85 11.65
C ALA A 259 -9.43 2.13 11.23
N ALA A 260 -9.57 0.88 10.79
CA ALA A 260 -8.49 0.16 10.11
C ALA A 260 -8.08 0.89 8.81
N LEU A 261 -6.90 0.57 8.31
CA LEU A 261 -6.37 1.21 7.10
C LEU A 261 -7.26 0.93 5.87
N GLY A 262 -7.80 -0.28 5.77
CA GLY A 262 -8.57 -0.70 4.59
C GLY A 262 -7.75 -0.69 3.31
N ALA A 263 -8.40 -0.73 2.17
CA ALA A 263 -7.76 -0.50 0.89
C ALA A 263 -7.57 1.03 0.67
N ASP A 264 -6.33 1.44 0.37
CA ASP A 264 -5.96 2.83 0.17
C ASP A 264 -4.95 2.97 -0.97
N SER A 265 -5.00 4.07 -1.71
CA SER A 265 -4.13 4.30 -2.87
C SER A 265 -2.64 4.33 -2.48
N LEU A 266 -2.29 4.88 -1.32
CA LEU A 266 -0.91 4.88 -0.83
C LEU A 266 -0.43 3.48 -0.47
N LEU A 267 -1.31 2.60 0.04
CA LEU A 267 -0.99 1.19 0.27
C LEU A 267 -0.80 0.45 -1.05
N GLY A 268 -1.64 0.71 -2.05
CA GLY A 268 -1.46 0.21 -3.42
C GLY A 268 -0.11 0.65 -4.01
N LYS A 269 0.28 1.90 -3.78
CA LYS A 269 1.60 2.41 -4.20
C LYS A 269 2.74 1.68 -3.50
N ILE A 270 2.65 1.43 -2.18
CA ILE A 270 3.67 0.66 -1.46
C ILE A 270 3.78 -0.75 -2.04
N ALA A 271 2.67 -1.45 -2.27
CA ALA A 271 2.68 -2.79 -2.84
C ALA A 271 3.36 -2.81 -4.23
N ALA A 272 3.07 -1.81 -5.07
CA ALA A 272 3.72 -1.64 -6.37
C ALA A 272 5.24 -1.37 -6.23
N LEU A 273 5.67 -0.62 -5.21
CA LEU A 273 7.09 -0.38 -4.92
C LEU A 273 7.80 -1.65 -4.45
N ARG A 274 7.18 -2.43 -3.55
CA ARG A 274 7.73 -3.72 -3.09
C ARG A 274 7.95 -4.69 -4.25
N TYR A 275 6.98 -4.76 -5.16
CA TYR A 275 7.13 -5.52 -6.39
C TYR A 275 8.30 -5.02 -7.25
N ALA A 276 8.41 -3.71 -7.44
CA ALA A 276 9.48 -3.10 -8.22
C ALA A 276 10.88 -3.36 -7.64
N GLU A 277 11.01 -3.37 -6.31
CA GLU A 277 12.27 -3.69 -5.61
C GLU A 277 12.77 -5.10 -5.99
N VAL A 278 11.87 -6.09 -6.09
CA VAL A 278 12.22 -7.45 -6.51
C VAL A 278 12.67 -7.45 -7.97
N LEU A 279 11.92 -6.82 -8.88
CA LEU A 279 12.29 -6.76 -10.30
C LEU A 279 13.65 -6.10 -10.50
N ASN A 280 13.92 -5.01 -9.79
CA ASN A 280 15.23 -4.34 -9.83
C ASN A 280 16.35 -5.26 -9.34
N SER A 281 16.10 -6.06 -8.29
CA SER A 281 17.10 -7.03 -7.78
C SER A 281 17.41 -8.16 -8.76
N LEU A 282 16.47 -8.46 -9.68
CA LEU A 282 16.62 -9.46 -10.72
C LEU A 282 17.17 -8.89 -12.02
N GLY A 283 17.38 -7.56 -12.11
CA GLY A 283 17.81 -6.89 -13.33
C GLY A 283 16.73 -6.88 -14.42
N VAL A 284 15.47 -7.07 -14.07
CA VAL A 284 14.36 -6.98 -15.04
C VAL A 284 14.08 -5.52 -15.35
N GLU A 285 14.16 -5.17 -16.63
CA GLU A 285 13.84 -3.81 -17.09
C GLU A 285 12.35 -3.55 -16.85
N GLN A 286 12.04 -2.39 -16.27
CA GLN A 286 10.68 -1.99 -15.94
C GLN A 286 10.21 -0.86 -16.85
N PRO A 287 8.91 -0.80 -17.20
CA PRO A 287 8.37 0.37 -17.86
C PRO A 287 8.49 1.60 -16.97
N PRO A 288 8.65 2.80 -17.55
CA PRO A 288 8.62 4.03 -16.78
C PRO A 288 7.28 4.17 -16.06
N THR A 289 7.33 4.56 -14.81
CA THR A 289 6.10 4.86 -14.03
C THR A 289 5.40 6.11 -14.59
N ALA A 290 4.12 6.28 -14.27
CA ALA A 290 3.37 7.47 -14.71
C ALA A 290 4.02 8.79 -14.23
N GLU A 291 4.76 8.75 -13.12
CA GLU A 291 5.49 9.91 -12.57
C GLU A 291 6.78 10.20 -13.35
N GLU A 292 7.38 9.19 -13.98
CA GLU A 292 8.61 9.31 -14.79
C GLU A 292 8.33 9.64 -16.26
N LEU A 293 7.07 9.52 -16.69
CA LEU A 293 6.68 9.92 -18.03
C LEU A 293 6.82 11.44 -18.18
N PRO A 294 7.44 11.92 -19.28
CA PRO A 294 7.51 13.36 -19.53
C PRO A 294 6.09 13.91 -19.61
N ALA A 295 5.85 15.05 -18.96
CA ALA A 295 4.56 15.74 -19.02
C ALA A 295 4.10 15.85 -20.49
N PRO A 296 2.80 15.62 -20.78
CA PRO A 296 2.30 15.68 -22.14
C PRO A 296 2.65 17.04 -22.74
N VAL A 297 3.39 17.02 -23.84
CA VAL A 297 3.77 18.22 -24.61
C VAL A 297 2.50 18.75 -25.24
N GLY A 298 1.75 19.61 -24.54
CA GLY A 298 0.45 20.03 -25.06
C GLY A 298 -0.32 21.12 -24.32
N SER A 299 0.23 21.76 -23.30
CA SER A 299 -0.39 23.00 -22.78
C SER A 299 0.55 24.20 -22.94
N ARG A 300 0.84 24.56 -24.19
CA ARG A 300 1.30 25.94 -24.45
C ARG A 300 0.11 26.84 -24.18
N HIS A 301 0.09 27.48 -23.03
CA HIS A 301 -0.69 28.70 -22.83
C HIS A 301 -0.32 29.63 -23.97
N ARG A 302 -1.28 29.90 -24.84
CA ARG A 302 -1.21 30.99 -25.82
C ARG A 302 -1.27 32.24 -24.98
N PRO A 303 -0.28 33.13 -25.00
CA PRO A 303 -0.45 34.46 -24.37
C PRO A 303 -1.54 35.16 -25.12
N GLU A 304 -2.57 35.55 -24.43
CA GLU A 304 -3.58 36.49 -24.95
C GLU A 304 -2.90 37.84 -25.20
N SER A 305 -2.95 38.26 -26.44
CA SER A 305 -2.55 39.60 -26.91
C SER A 305 -3.66 40.61 -26.68
#